data_1cc5bd191f0274cb1173f40647c32556
#
_entry.id   1cc5bd191f0274cb1173f40647c32556
#
_cell.length_a   1.000
_cell.length_b   1.000
_cell.length_c   1.000
_cell.angle_alpha   90.00
_cell.angle_beta   90.00
_cell.angle_gamma   90.00
#
_symmetry.space_group_name_H-M   'P 1'
#
loop_
_entity.id
_entity.type
_entity.pdbx_description
1 polymer ?
#
loop_
_entity_poly.entity_id
_entity_poly.type
_entity_poly.pdbx_seq_one_letter_code
_entity_poly.pdbx_strand_id
1 'polypeptide(L)'
;YSSFGIKNVKKVSGLKSPQYDANRKGYYWNDHIRPETNSFKSFEYDQKKGEELLKSGFGIVNTHIEDAVLQGTGTLVALDQKGSLASQIIEEKSAQYFSFSKSKLSNQSYPSSIMGGMALIRQLHHDADWYSKGNIDIKDMSIEAFIKNKNQLQIFNAGNWLNDLRVHKLGAEFGVNYTILGG
;
A
#
# COMPACT_ATOMS: atom_id res chain seq x y z
N TYR A 1 -11.41 -0.95 7.65
CA TYR A 1 -10.37 -0.44 6.75
C TYR A 1 -10.93 0.72 5.95
N SER A 2 -10.16 1.79 5.80
CA SER A 2 -10.69 3.06 5.28
C SER A 2 -9.55 3.98 4.83
N SER A 3 -9.89 5.04 4.12
CA SER A 3 -9.02 6.22 3.88
C SER A 3 -9.35 7.37 4.86
N PHE A 4 -9.86 7.07 6.05
CA PHE A 4 -10.19 8.03 7.08
C PHE A 4 -9.01 8.95 7.42
N GLY A 5 -9.23 10.25 7.42
CA GLY A 5 -8.17 11.23 7.72
C GLY A 5 -7.03 11.31 6.67
N ILE A 6 -7.17 10.64 5.52
CA ILE A 6 -6.20 10.70 4.43
C ILE A 6 -6.78 11.52 3.27
N LYS A 7 -6.03 12.50 2.81
CA LYS A 7 -6.41 13.29 1.63
C LYS A 7 -6.34 12.44 0.36
N ASN A 8 -7.35 12.59 -0.49
CA ASN A 8 -7.36 11.92 -1.78
C ASN A 8 -6.14 12.29 -2.63
N VAL A 9 -5.48 11.27 -3.15
CA VAL A 9 -4.35 11.42 -4.06
C VAL A 9 -4.85 12.01 -5.39
N LYS A 10 -4.30 13.15 -5.78
CA LYS A 10 -4.62 13.78 -7.07
C LYS A 10 -3.82 13.11 -8.18
N LYS A 11 -4.51 12.86 -9.29
CA LYS A 11 -3.87 12.27 -10.48
C LYS A 11 -2.90 13.28 -11.11
N VAL A 12 -1.69 12.81 -11.41
CA VAL A 12 -0.73 13.56 -12.21
C VAL A 12 -1.24 13.66 -13.64
N SER A 13 -1.23 14.87 -14.21
CA SER A 13 -1.58 15.12 -15.61
C SER A 13 -0.35 14.86 -16.50
N GLY A 14 -0.58 14.38 -17.73
CA GLY A 14 0.48 14.18 -18.72
C GLY A 14 0.28 12.93 -19.57
N LEU A 15 1.14 12.77 -20.55
CA LEU A 15 1.17 11.60 -21.42
C LEU A 15 1.70 10.39 -20.64
N LYS A 16 1.35 9.19 -21.07
CA LYS A 16 1.90 7.96 -20.52
C LYS A 16 3.41 7.90 -20.79
N SER A 17 4.18 7.69 -19.74
CA SER A 17 5.63 7.46 -19.85
C SER A 17 5.95 6.00 -20.15
N PRO A 18 7.14 5.70 -20.71
CA PRO A 18 7.60 4.34 -20.95
C PRO A 18 7.60 3.47 -19.70
N GLN A 19 7.64 2.16 -19.90
CA GLN A 19 7.59 1.16 -18.83
C GLN A 19 8.68 1.34 -17.77
N TYR A 20 9.89 1.68 -18.18
CA TYR A 20 11.06 1.82 -17.29
C TYR A 20 11.41 3.27 -16.97
N ASP A 21 10.55 4.22 -17.30
CA ASP A 21 10.75 5.63 -17.00
C ASP A 21 10.21 5.94 -15.59
N ALA A 22 10.98 5.55 -14.58
CA ALA A 22 10.64 5.82 -13.18
C ALA A 22 10.97 7.28 -12.83
N ASN A 23 10.03 7.96 -12.16
CA ASN A 23 10.21 9.35 -11.74
C ASN A 23 10.98 9.48 -10.42
N ARG A 24 11.22 8.36 -9.70
CA ARG A 24 11.80 8.37 -8.36
C ARG A 24 13.17 7.71 -8.34
N LYS A 25 14.21 8.52 -8.27
CA LYS A 25 15.59 8.02 -8.13
C LYS A 25 15.82 7.43 -6.73
N GLY A 26 16.49 6.28 -6.65
CA GLY A 26 16.76 5.56 -5.39
C GLY A 26 15.58 4.74 -4.85
N TYR A 27 14.52 4.61 -5.65
CA TYR A 27 13.35 3.79 -5.37
C TYR A 27 13.16 2.74 -6.46
N TYR A 28 12.24 1.80 -6.24
CA TYR A 28 11.95 0.73 -7.19
C TYR A 28 11.66 1.28 -8.60
N TRP A 29 12.11 0.55 -9.60
CA TRP A 29 12.02 0.94 -11.03
C TRP A 29 10.58 1.17 -11.51
N ASN A 30 9.58 0.63 -10.80
CA ASN A 30 8.18 0.85 -11.10
C ASN A 30 7.52 1.74 -10.04
N ASP A 31 7.03 2.90 -10.45
CA ASP A 31 6.42 3.91 -9.58
C ASP A 31 5.10 3.48 -8.92
N HIS A 32 4.53 2.36 -9.35
CA HIS A 32 3.32 1.80 -8.74
C HIS A 32 3.64 0.85 -7.55
N ILE A 33 4.91 0.72 -7.19
CA ILE A 33 5.41 0.00 -6.02
C ILE A 33 5.93 1.02 -5.02
N ARG A 34 5.21 1.20 -3.89
CA ARG A 34 5.47 2.27 -2.90
C ARG A 34 5.43 1.77 -1.45
N PRO A 35 6.15 0.69 -1.10
CA PRO A 35 6.13 0.12 0.25
C PRO A 35 6.68 1.07 1.32
N GLU A 36 7.49 2.05 0.92
CA GLU A 36 8.06 3.09 1.79
C GLU A 36 7.03 4.14 2.24
N THR A 37 5.87 4.19 1.58
CA THR A 37 4.79 5.13 1.94
C THR A 37 4.22 4.76 3.30
N ASN A 38 4.08 5.77 4.17
CA ASN A 38 3.48 5.59 5.49
C ASN A 38 2.30 6.54 5.66
N SER A 39 1.12 5.97 5.88
CA SER A 39 -0.13 6.74 6.03
C SER A 39 -0.12 7.67 7.23
N PHE A 40 0.60 7.32 8.31
CA PHE A 40 0.76 8.17 9.48
C PHE A 40 1.28 9.57 9.13
N LYS A 41 2.21 9.68 8.18
CA LYS A 41 2.78 10.98 7.76
C LYS A 41 1.79 11.91 7.06
N SER A 42 0.71 11.36 6.54
CA SER A 42 -0.33 12.08 5.79
C SER A 42 -1.66 12.10 6.52
N PHE A 43 -1.69 11.56 7.74
CA PHE A 43 -2.90 11.45 8.53
C PHE A 43 -3.25 12.79 9.19
N GLU A 44 -4.49 13.23 8.99
CA GLU A 44 -5.10 14.37 9.67
C GLU A 44 -6.47 13.91 10.20
N TYR A 45 -6.71 14.00 11.51
CA TYR A 45 -7.97 13.54 12.10
C TYR A 45 -9.14 14.37 11.57
N ASP A 46 -10.11 13.70 10.94
CA ASP A 46 -11.36 14.32 10.46
C ASP A 46 -12.43 14.16 11.53
N GLN A 47 -12.67 15.23 12.29
CA GLN A 47 -13.62 15.24 13.41
C GLN A 47 -15.02 14.80 12.99
N LYS A 48 -15.52 15.33 11.87
CA LYS A 48 -16.88 15.06 11.39
C LYS A 48 -17.06 13.59 11.00
N LYS A 49 -16.14 13.06 10.20
CA LYS A 49 -16.16 11.63 9.81
C LYS A 49 -15.92 10.72 11.02
N GLY A 50 -15.07 11.11 11.97
CA GLY A 50 -14.85 10.38 13.21
C GLY A 50 -16.15 10.24 14.01
N GLU A 51 -16.94 11.29 14.12
CA GLU A 51 -18.26 11.26 14.77
C GLU A 51 -19.27 10.35 14.05
N GLU A 52 -19.30 10.40 12.72
CA GLU A 52 -20.16 9.54 11.90
C GLU A 52 -19.82 8.06 12.10
N LEU A 53 -18.53 7.71 12.11
CA LEU A 53 -18.05 6.35 12.34
C LEU A 53 -18.35 5.86 13.77
N LEU A 54 -18.16 6.71 14.77
CA LEU A 54 -18.54 6.40 16.17
C LEU A 54 -20.03 6.15 16.32
N LYS A 55 -20.88 6.97 15.70
CA LYS A 55 -22.35 6.76 15.67
C LYS A 55 -22.74 5.45 14.97
N SER A 56 -21.92 5.00 14.01
CA SER A 56 -22.08 3.72 13.34
C SER A 56 -21.52 2.53 14.13
N GLY A 57 -20.99 2.76 15.34
CA GLY A 57 -20.49 1.72 16.25
C GLY A 57 -19.01 1.36 16.07
N PHE A 58 -18.25 2.08 15.25
CA PHE A 58 -16.81 1.85 15.11
C PHE A 58 -16.03 2.63 16.18
N GLY A 59 -15.15 1.96 16.92
CA GLY A 59 -14.26 2.60 17.89
C GLY A 59 -12.82 2.78 17.36
N ILE A 60 -12.44 1.99 16.37
CA ILE A 60 -11.08 1.93 15.82
C ILE A 60 -11.18 1.83 14.29
N VAL A 61 -10.26 2.50 13.60
CA VAL A 61 -10.14 2.46 12.13
C VAL A 61 -8.70 2.18 11.74
N ASN A 62 -8.51 1.25 10.82
CA ASN A 62 -7.22 1.10 10.14
C ASN A 62 -7.29 1.89 8.83
N THR A 63 -6.51 2.97 8.76
CA THR A 63 -6.50 3.90 7.63
C THR A 63 -5.25 3.74 6.78
N HIS A 64 -5.38 3.89 5.47
CA HIS A 64 -4.26 3.80 4.53
C HIS A 64 -4.47 4.70 3.30
N ILE A 65 -3.39 4.94 2.56
CA ILE A 65 -3.43 5.66 1.29
C ILE A 65 -3.81 4.68 0.18
N GLU A 66 -5.02 4.82 -0.38
CA GLU A 66 -5.53 3.97 -1.47
C GLU A 66 -4.93 4.40 -2.83
N ASP A 67 -3.64 4.17 -3.01
CA ASP A 67 -2.94 4.51 -4.25
C ASP A 67 -1.75 3.59 -4.51
N ALA A 68 -1.64 3.01 -5.68
CA ALA A 68 -0.61 2.10 -6.14
C ALA A 68 -0.91 0.59 -5.99
N VAL A 69 -0.10 -0.23 -6.66
CA VAL A 69 -0.15 -1.70 -6.56
C VAL A 69 0.33 -2.17 -5.18
N LEU A 70 1.42 -1.60 -4.70
CA LEU A 70 1.86 -1.71 -3.31
C LEU A 70 1.79 -0.32 -2.69
N GLN A 71 0.86 -0.15 -1.74
CA GLN A 71 0.40 1.16 -1.25
C GLN A 71 1.17 1.66 -0.03
N GLY A 72 2.05 0.82 0.53
CA GLY A 72 2.78 1.11 1.76
C GLY A 72 2.01 0.69 3.01
N THR A 73 2.28 1.35 4.14
CA THR A 73 1.75 0.95 5.44
C THR A 73 0.57 1.80 5.90
N GLY A 74 -0.43 1.13 6.48
CA GLY A 74 -1.55 1.78 7.15
C GLY A 74 -1.27 2.15 8.59
N THR A 75 -2.15 2.92 9.16
CA THR A 75 -2.11 3.41 10.55
C THR A 75 -3.38 3.01 11.29
N LEU A 76 -3.25 2.46 12.48
CA LEU A 76 -4.38 2.12 13.34
C LEU A 76 -4.71 3.29 14.24
N VAL A 77 -5.95 3.77 14.14
CA VAL A 77 -6.42 4.99 14.80
C VAL A 77 -7.62 4.69 15.69
N ALA A 78 -7.59 5.15 16.94
CA ALA A 78 -8.77 5.22 17.81
C ALA A 78 -9.63 6.43 17.44
N LEU A 79 -10.93 6.22 17.35
CA LEU A 79 -11.89 7.30 17.09
C LEU A 79 -12.23 8.00 18.39
N ASP A 80 -11.26 8.72 18.96
CA ASP A 80 -11.44 9.54 20.17
C ASP A 80 -11.55 11.02 19.81
N GLN A 81 -12.72 11.60 20.01
CA GLN A 81 -13.00 12.99 19.68
C GLN A 81 -12.28 14.01 20.58
N LYS A 82 -11.92 13.61 21.80
CA LYS A 82 -11.36 14.50 22.82
C LYS A 82 -9.84 14.30 22.98
N GLY A 83 -9.30 13.28 22.36
CA GLY A 83 -7.90 12.92 22.49
C GLY A 83 -6.95 13.82 21.68
N SER A 84 -5.72 13.89 22.12
CA SER A 84 -4.64 14.44 21.30
C SER A 84 -4.31 13.48 20.16
N LEU A 85 -3.65 13.96 19.10
CA LEU A 85 -3.20 13.10 17.99
C LEU A 85 -2.38 11.90 18.51
N ALA A 86 -1.56 12.11 19.52
CA ALA A 86 -0.75 11.05 20.12
C ALA A 86 -1.59 9.96 20.82
N SER A 87 -2.73 10.31 21.41
CA SER A 87 -3.66 9.33 22.03
C SER A 87 -4.56 8.64 21.02
N GLN A 88 -4.76 9.24 19.85
CA GLN A 88 -5.57 8.67 18.76
C GLN A 88 -4.81 7.62 17.95
N ILE A 89 -3.49 7.68 17.89
CA ILE A 89 -2.68 6.71 17.14
C ILE A 89 -2.35 5.51 18.01
N ILE A 90 -2.92 4.36 17.66
CA ILE A 90 -2.63 3.09 18.35
C ILE A 90 -1.35 2.47 17.78
N GLU A 91 -1.22 2.48 16.45
CA GLU A 91 -0.07 1.90 15.75
C GLU A 91 0.21 2.66 14.45
N GLU A 92 1.45 3.12 14.27
CA GLU A 92 1.85 3.90 13.10
C GLU A 92 1.97 3.05 11.83
N LYS A 93 2.22 1.75 11.96
CA LYS A 93 2.44 0.81 10.84
C LYS A 93 1.75 -0.51 11.13
N SER A 94 0.44 -0.53 11.00
CA SER A 94 -0.40 -1.67 11.39
C SER A 94 -0.48 -2.78 10.36
N ALA A 95 -0.34 -2.46 9.07
CA ALA A 95 -0.47 -3.41 7.97
C ALA A 95 0.19 -2.86 6.71
N GLN A 96 0.56 -3.73 5.78
CA GLN A 96 0.99 -3.36 4.43
C GLN A 96 -0.14 -3.65 3.44
N TYR A 97 -0.42 -2.70 2.54
CA TYR A 97 -1.56 -2.75 1.64
C TYR A 97 -1.16 -2.96 0.20
N PHE A 98 -1.93 -3.80 -0.48
CA PHE A 98 -1.79 -4.14 -1.91
C PHE A 98 -3.10 -3.95 -2.65
N SER A 99 -3.00 -3.70 -3.94
CA SER A 99 -4.13 -3.74 -4.88
C SER A 99 -3.64 -4.07 -6.30
N PHE A 100 -4.58 -4.23 -7.23
CA PHE A 100 -4.24 -4.29 -8.66
C PHE A 100 -4.36 -2.92 -9.36
N SER A 101 -4.55 -1.84 -8.59
CA SER A 101 -4.71 -0.49 -9.12
C SER A 101 -3.37 0.22 -9.28
N LYS A 102 -3.25 0.99 -10.34
CA LYS A 102 -2.06 1.83 -10.59
C LYS A 102 -2.05 3.06 -9.70
N SER A 103 -0.87 3.55 -9.35
CA SER A 103 -0.74 4.85 -8.68
C SER A 103 -1.22 5.99 -9.58
N LYS A 104 -1.96 6.91 -8.99
CA LYS A 104 -2.36 8.18 -9.60
C LYS A 104 -1.20 9.18 -9.69
N LEU A 105 -0.12 8.93 -8.93
CA LEU A 105 1.06 9.79 -8.87
C LEU A 105 2.09 9.51 -9.98
N SER A 106 1.81 8.57 -10.89
CA SER A 106 2.70 8.24 -11.99
C SER A 106 1.94 8.00 -13.29
N ASN A 107 2.53 8.43 -14.39
CA ASN A 107 2.05 8.17 -15.75
C ASN A 107 2.74 6.94 -16.38
N GLN A 108 3.54 6.19 -15.62
CA GLN A 108 4.23 5.00 -16.10
C GLN A 108 3.24 3.99 -16.69
N SER A 109 3.57 3.47 -17.89
CA SER A 109 2.62 2.67 -18.68
C SER A 109 2.35 1.29 -18.08
N TYR A 110 3.33 0.66 -17.46
CA TYR A 110 3.22 -0.68 -16.88
C TYR A 110 2.93 -0.62 -15.36
N PRO A 111 2.05 -1.50 -14.84
CA PRO A 111 1.26 -2.53 -15.51
C PRO A 111 0.04 -1.97 -16.24
N SER A 112 -0.39 -2.65 -17.34
CA SER A 112 -1.59 -2.26 -18.10
C SER A 112 -2.78 -3.20 -17.87
N SER A 113 -2.59 -4.27 -17.13
CA SER A 113 -3.62 -5.29 -16.86
C SER A 113 -3.40 -5.92 -15.48
N ILE A 114 -4.40 -6.67 -14.98
CA ILE A 114 -4.29 -7.45 -13.74
C ILE A 114 -3.15 -8.47 -13.82
N MET A 115 -2.98 -9.13 -14.97
CA MET A 115 -1.86 -10.07 -15.16
C MET A 115 -0.51 -9.37 -15.07
N GLY A 116 -0.41 -8.16 -15.63
CA GLY A 116 0.78 -7.31 -15.46
C GLY A 116 1.00 -6.92 -14.00
N GLY A 117 -0.07 -6.62 -13.25
CA GLY A 117 0.00 -6.36 -11.81
C GLY A 117 0.51 -7.56 -11.02
N MET A 118 0.01 -8.76 -11.33
CA MET A 118 0.52 -10.01 -10.73
C MET A 118 2.00 -10.24 -11.07
N ALA A 119 2.39 -10.03 -12.33
CA ALA A 119 3.78 -10.15 -12.75
C ALA A 119 4.70 -9.15 -12.02
N LEU A 120 4.23 -7.92 -11.84
CA LEU A 120 4.95 -6.89 -11.09
C LEU A 120 5.16 -7.27 -9.62
N ILE A 121 4.13 -7.82 -8.97
CA ILE A 121 4.23 -8.30 -7.58
C ILE A 121 5.22 -9.48 -7.50
N ARG A 122 5.18 -10.44 -8.45
CA ARG A 122 6.16 -11.53 -8.51
C ARG A 122 7.58 -11.01 -8.66
N GLN A 123 7.77 -10.08 -9.59
CA GLN A 123 9.08 -9.47 -9.82
C GLN A 123 9.59 -8.81 -8.53
N LEU A 124 8.74 -8.07 -7.81
CA LEU A 124 9.12 -7.45 -6.54
C LEU A 124 9.58 -8.49 -5.50
N HIS A 125 8.89 -9.62 -5.37
CA HIS A 125 9.29 -10.68 -4.45
C HIS A 125 10.64 -11.28 -4.83
N HIS A 126 10.88 -11.55 -6.12
CA HIS A 126 12.16 -12.06 -6.60
C HIS A 126 13.29 -11.04 -6.43
N ASP A 127 13.03 -9.77 -6.75
CA ASP A 127 14.00 -8.69 -6.57
C ASP A 127 14.35 -8.50 -5.09
N ALA A 128 13.37 -8.60 -4.19
CA ALA A 128 13.59 -8.51 -2.75
C ALA A 128 14.39 -9.71 -2.20
N ASP A 129 14.13 -10.92 -2.70
CA ASP A 129 14.91 -12.11 -2.33
C ASP A 129 16.36 -11.99 -2.82
N TRP A 130 16.55 -11.56 -4.07
CA TRP A 130 17.87 -11.28 -4.63
C TRP A 130 18.61 -10.19 -3.85
N TYR A 131 17.91 -9.09 -3.55
CA TYR A 131 18.46 -7.96 -2.78
C TYR A 131 18.92 -8.40 -1.38
N SER A 132 18.17 -9.28 -0.72
CA SER A 132 18.48 -9.79 0.62
C SER A 132 19.73 -10.69 0.66
N LYS A 133 20.13 -11.29 -0.47
CA LYS A 133 21.30 -12.17 -0.57
C LYS A 133 22.65 -11.44 -0.65
N GLY A 134 22.62 -10.12 -0.71
CA GLY A 134 23.81 -9.27 -0.57
C GLY A 134 24.66 -9.10 -1.82
N ASN A 135 25.50 -8.11 -1.86
CA ASN A 135 26.36 -7.57 -2.91
C ASN A 135 25.68 -6.47 -3.75
N ILE A 136 24.97 -5.57 -3.06
CA ILE A 136 24.30 -4.47 -3.73
C ILE A 136 25.02 -3.18 -3.40
N ASP A 137 25.60 -2.55 -4.40
CA ASP A 137 26.28 -1.27 -4.28
C ASP A 137 25.30 -0.08 -4.17
N ILE A 138 24.06 -0.29 -4.63
CA ILE A 138 23.03 0.75 -4.72
C ILE A 138 21.82 0.38 -3.86
N LYS A 139 21.50 1.22 -2.89
CA LYS A 139 20.31 1.05 -2.04
C LYS A 139 19.03 1.38 -2.79
N ASP A 140 18.05 0.46 -2.72
CA ASP A 140 16.67 0.70 -3.14
C ASP A 140 15.77 0.85 -1.92
N MET A 141 15.28 2.07 -1.69
CA MET A 141 14.48 2.40 -0.51
C MET A 141 13.13 1.68 -0.50
N SER A 142 12.58 1.37 -1.66
CA SER A 142 11.32 0.63 -1.75
C SER A 142 11.54 -0.84 -1.40
N ILE A 143 12.58 -1.49 -1.92
CA ILE A 143 12.88 -2.89 -1.58
C ILE A 143 13.19 -3.02 -0.09
N GLU A 144 14.00 -2.13 0.49
CA GLU A 144 14.30 -2.13 1.92
C GLU A 144 13.02 -1.99 2.77
N ALA A 145 12.12 -1.08 2.38
CA ALA A 145 10.84 -0.92 3.07
C ALA A 145 9.95 -2.16 2.92
N PHE A 146 9.90 -2.76 1.74
CA PHE A 146 9.14 -3.99 1.50
C PHE A 146 9.63 -5.15 2.38
N ILE A 147 10.93 -5.39 2.44
CA ILE A 147 11.54 -6.42 3.27
C ILE A 147 11.24 -6.15 4.75
N LYS A 148 11.38 -4.91 5.21
CA LYS A 148 11.10 -4.51 6.60
C LYS A 148 9.65 -4.73 7.01
N ASN A 149 8.70 -4.50 6.07
CA ASN A 149 7.27 -4.62 6.31
C ASN A 149 6.74 -6.05 6.10
N LYS A 150 7.59 -7.02 5.73
CA LYS A 150 7.18 -8.40 5.38
C LYS A 150 6.45 -9.12 6.52
N ASN A 151 6.79 -8.83 7.78
CA ASN A 151 6.20 -9.47 8.96
C ASN A 151 4.92 -8.78 9.46
N GLN A 152 4.51 -7.67 8.84
CA GLN A 152 3.24 -7.02 9.16
C GLN A 152 2.08 -7.78 8.54
N LEU A 153 0.86 -7.48 8.99
CA LEU A 153 -0.35 -7.95 8.34
C LEU A 153 -0.36 -7.49 6.86
N GLN A 154 -0.47 -8.43 5.93
CA GLN A 154 -0.50 -8.16 4.50
C GLN A 154 -1.95 -8.13 4.04
N ILE A 155 -2.46 -6.97 3.64
CA ILE A 155 -3.85 -6.76 3.24
C ILE A 155 -3.91 -6.50 1.73
N PHE A 156 -4.74 -7.25 1.03
CA PHE A 156 -4.91 -7.12 -0.40
C PHE A 156 -6.35 -6.70 -0.76
N ASN A 157 -6.52 -5.52 -1.33
CA ASN A 157 -7.79 -5.11 -1.93
C ASN A 157 -7.90 -5.70 -3.34
N ALA A 158 -8.61 -6.81 -3.45
CA ALA A 158 -8.78 -7.54 -4.69
C ALA A 158 -9.97 -7.06 -5.52
N GLY A 159 -11.01 -6.53 -4.87
CA GLY A 159 -12.16 -5.90 -5.49
C GLY A 159 -13.22 -6.86 -6.07
N ASN A 160 -12.89 -8.13 -6.29
CA ASN A 160 -13.85 -9.16 -6.70
C ASN A 160 -13.28 -10.57 -6.50
N TRP A 161 -14.16 -11.57 -6.41
CA TRP A 161 -13.84 -12.97 -6.12
C TRP A 161 -12.83 -13.63 -7.09
N LEU A 162 -12.84 -13.27 -8.38
CA LEU A 162 -11.84 -13.78 -9.34
C LEU A 162 -10.44 -13.30 -9.01
N ASN A 163 -10.32 -12.07 -8.54
CA ASN A 163 -9.05 -11.52 -8.08
C ASN A 163 -8.62 -12.12 -6.74
N ASP A 164 -9.57 -12.48 -5.87
CA ASP A 164 -9.26 -13.19 -4.62
C ASP A 164 -8.51 -14.49 -4.91
N LEU A 165 -8.96 -15.27 -5.90
CA LEU A 165 -8.26 -16.48 -6.36
C LEU A 165 -6.86 -16.18 -6.91
N ARG A 166 -6.69 -15.05 -7.59
CA ARG A 166 -5.37 -14.62 -8.09
C ARG A 166 -4.44 -14.25 -6.94
N VAL A 167 -4.95 -13.54 -5.94
CA VAL A 167 -4.20 -13.16 -4.73
C VAL A 167 -3.83 -14.41 -3.93
N HIS A 168 -4.74 -15.37 -3.79
CA HIS A 168 -4.45 -16.65 -3.15
C HIS A 168 -3.28 -17.39 -3.83
N LYS A 169 -3.26 -17.42 -5.18
CA LYS A 169 -2.14 -18.01 -5.93
C LYS A 169 -0.82 -17.30 -5.67
N LEU A 170 -0.82 -15.96 -5.63
CA LEU A 170 0.37 -15.18 -5.28
C LEU A 170 0.84 -15.49 -3.85
N GLY A 171 -0.09 -15.56 -2.91
CA GLY A 171 0.22 -15.91 -1.52
C GLY A 171 0.85 -17.31 -1.40
N ALA A 172 0.28 -18.30 -2.06
CA ALA A 172 0.81 -19.67 -2.07
C ALA A 172 2.21 -19.76 -2.70
N GLU A 173 2.47 -18.98 -3.77
CA GLU A 173 3.75 -18.95 -4.49
C GLU A 173 4.90 -18.43 -3.62
N PHE A 174 4.64 -17.41 -2.78
CA PHE A 174 5.66 -16.73 -1.96
C PHE A 174 5.55 -17.01 -0.45
N GLY A 175 4.65 -17.88 -0.03
CA GLY A 175 4.42 -18.18 1.39
C GLY A 175 3.86 -16.98 2.17
N VAL A 176 3.08 -16.11 1.53
CA VAL A 176 2.48 -14.91 2.13
C VAL A 176 1.00 -15.14 2.37
N ASN A 177 0.54 -14.93 3.61
CA ASN A 177 -0.87 -14.97 3.95
C ASN A 177 -1.48 -13.56 3.76
N TYR A 178 -2.16 -13.35 2.63
CA TYR A 178 -2.89 -12.13 2.39
C TYR A 178 -4.28 -12.17 3.05
N THR A 179 -4.59 -11.13 3.81
CA THR A 179 -5.96 -10.85 4.24
C THR A 179 -6.67 -10.12 3.11
N ILE A 180 -7.76 -10.69 2.61
CA ILE A 180 -8.52 -10.12 1.48
C ILE A 180 -9.46 -9.03 2.00
N LEU A 181 -9.44 -7.88 1.34
CA LEU A 181 -10.37 -6.79 1.54
C LEU A 181 -11.28 -6.65 0.30
N GLY A 182 -12.57 -6.79 0.53
CA GLY A 182 -13.56 -6.87 -0.55
C GLY A 182 -13.57 -8.25 -1.24
N GLY A 183 -14.69 -8.66 -1.83
CA GLY A 183 -14.89 -9.95 -2.49
C GLY A 183 -16.26 -10.00 -3.16
#